data_dd71be660ef5ecdb41b76bccf396e681
#
_entry.id   dd71be660ef5ecdb41b76bccf396e681
#
_cell.length_a   1.000
_cell.length_b   1.000
_cell.length_c   1.000
_cell.angle_alpha   90.00
_cell.angle_beta   90.00
_cell.angle_gamma   90.00
#
_symmetry.space_group_name_H-M   'P 1'
#
loop_
_entity.id
_entity.type
_entity.pdbx_description
1 polymer ?
#
loop_
_entity_poly.entity_id
_entity_poly.type
_entity_poly.pdbx_seq_one_letter_code
_entity_poly.pdbx_strand_id
1 'polypeptide(L)'
;VRFIVIVLCLGFLVALTQPRVTATSYPEQLPALQSRPLPPLLVAWSNPSDTSDYLDQVSPTEVGYLSWSTFPIKIYVEQPQESLPQVDRRVQWAISVLRAVQAWNAYLPMIPVAQPELADIIVRRKAPPLRSLPSRTQPPTPAQRVRSAETRYELYTQRDERRSISYLAHRCTILLNPSQADAYLYAAALHELGHALGIWGHSPLPTDIMYFSQVRDSPPISPRDLNTLKRVYAQPTRLGWPLPEMTR
;
A
#
# COMPACT_ATOMS: atom_id res chain seq x y z
N VAL A 1 61.84 30.53 6.98
CA VAL A 1 61.51 29.29 6.27
C VAL A 1 60.10 28.87 6.71
N ARG A 2 59.10 29.06 5.85
CA ARG A 2 57.71 28.65 6.13
C ARG A 2 57.47 27.34 5.38
N PHE A 3 57.19 26.27 6.10
CA PHE A 3 56.75 25.02 5.51
C PHE A 3 55.21 25.07 5.30
N ILE A 4 54.80 24.93 4.04
CA ILE A 4 53.41 24.74 3.65
C ILE A 4 53.15 23.23 3.61
N VAL A 5 52.30 22.74 4.51
CA VAL A 5 51.81 21.36 4.49
C VAL A 5 50.55 21.32 3.60
N ILE A 6 50.64 20.70 2.44
CA ILE A 6 49.52 20.40 1.56
C ILE A 6 48.89 19.10 1.99
N VAL A 7 47.70 19.15 2.58
CA VAL A 7 46.89 17.97 2.88
C VAL A 7 46.05 17.63 1.65
N LEU A 8 46.44 16.56 0.97
CA LEU A 8 45.68 15.98 -0.15
C LEU A 8 44.49 15.16 0.44
N CYS A 9 43.28 15.72 0.43
CA CYS A 9 42.07 14.96 0.70
C CYS A 9 41.70 14.14 -0.53
N LEU A 10 42.03 12.84 -0.50
CA LEU A 10 41.47 11.87 -1.46
C LEU A 10 39.99 11.63 -1.11
N GLY A 11 39.11 12.32 -1.83
CA GLY A 11 37.68 12.03 -1.80
C GLY A 11 37.38 10.72 -2.50
N PHE A 12 37.01 9.70 -1.71
CA PHE A 12 36.47 8.45 -2.26
C PHE A 12 35.03 8.73 -2.76
N LEU A 13 34.90 8.84 -4.08
CA LEU A 13 33.59 8.96 -4.75
C LEU A 13 32.98 7.56 -4.77
N VAL A 14 32.16 7.21 -3.77
CA VAL A 14 31.32 6.02 -3.83
C VAL A 14 30.20 6.32 -4.81
N ALA A 15 30.31 5.83 -6.03
CA ALA A 15 29.23 5.84 -7.00
C ALA A 15 28.12 4.92 -6.51
N LEU A 16 27.12 5.50 -5.86
CA LEU A 16 25.85 4.82 -5.57
C LEU A 16 25.13 4.59 -6.91
N THR A 17 25.29 3.40 -7.48
CA THR A 17 24.48 2.95 -8.61
C THR A 17 23.04 2.79 -8.12
N GLN A 18 22.22 3.81 -8.39
CA GLN A 18 20.78 3.74 -8.16
C GLN A 18 20.19 2.69 -9.11
N PRO A 19 19.39 1.74 -8.62
CA PRO A 19 18.66 0.86 -9.50
C PRO A 19 17.68 1.71 -10.33
N ARG A 20 17.93 1.79 -11.63
CA ARG A 20 16.97 2.37 -12.56
C ARG A 20 15.75 1.47 -12.57
N VAL A 21 14.64 1.97 -12.02
CA VAL A 21 13.32 1.38 -12.28
C VAL A 21 12.99 1.71 -13.74
N THR A 22 13.35 0.82 -14.65
CA THR A 22 12.85 0.87 -16.02
C THR A 22 11.35 0.57 -15.95
N ALA A 23 10.53 1.44 -16.54
CA ALA A 23 9.12 1.18 -16.76
C ALA A 23 9.01 -0.13 -17.56
N THR A 24 8.64 -1.20 -16.87
CA THR A 24 8.66 -2.53 -17.44
C THR A 24 7.28 -2.78 -18.03
N SER A 25 7.25 -3.11 -19.31
CA SER A 25 6.07 -3.61 -20.00
C SER A 25 5.45 -4.76 -19.20
N TYR A 26 4.11 -4.77 -19.15
CA TYR A 26 3.34 -5.89 -18.61
C TYR A 26 3.82 -7.19 -19.26
N PRO A 27 4.12 -8.25 -18.49
CA PRO A 27 4.68 -9.46 -19.06
C PRO A 27 3.66 -10.13 -19.98
N GLU A 28 4.12 -10.60 -21.14
CA GLU A 28 3.28 -11.26 -22.13
C GLU A 28 2.68 -12.58 -21.59
N GLN A 29 3.39 -13.24 -20.68
CA GLN A 29 2.91 -14.43 -19.97
C GLN A 29 2.99 -14.26 -18.47
N LEU A 30 1.88 -14.52 -17.79
CA LEU A 30 1.77 -14.46 -16.35
C LEU A 30 2.14 -15.80 -15.70
N PRO A 31 2.70 -15.79 -14.47
CA PRO A 31 2.88 -17.00 -13.68
C PRO A 31 1.56 -17.74 -13.47
N ALA A 32 1.61 -19.03 -13.21
CA ALA A 32 0.43 -19.78 -12.80
C ALA A 32 -0.12 -19.27 -11.45
N LEU A 33 -1.43 -19.38 -11.27
CA LEU A 33 -2.07 -19.10 -9.99
C LEU A 33 -1.64 -20.14 -8.96
N GLN A 34 -1.07 -19.70 -7.83
CA GLN A 34 -0.59 -20.57 -6.76
C GLN A 34 -0.85 -19.93 -5.40
N SER A 35 -1.19 -20.77 -4.41
CA SER A 35 -1.32 -20.34 -3.01
C SER A 35 0.01 -20.43 -2.28
N ARG A 36 0.15 -19.66 -1.20
CA ARG A 36 1.33 -19.63 -0.32
C ARG A 36 0.95 -19.97 1.12
N PRO A 37 1.92 -20.42 1.91
CA PRO A 37 1.75 -20.43 3.36
C PRO A 37 1.39 -19.03 3.87
N LEU A 38 0.50 -18.99 4.85
CA LEU A 38 0.11 -17.74 5.51
C LEU A 38 1.30 -17.08 6.20
N PRO A 39 1.37 -15.73 6.20
CA PRO A 39 2.31 -14.99 7.03
C PRO A 39 2.17 -15.38 8.52
N PRO A 40 3.28 -15.49 9.27
CA PRO A 40 3.26 -16.01 10.65
C PRO A 40 2.28 -15.28 11.59
N LEU A 41 2.16 -13.95 11.48
CA LEU A 41 1.23 -13.17 12.32
C LEU A 41 -0.23 -13.46 11.98
N LEU A 42 -0.55 -13.72 10.71
CA LEU A 42 -1.90 -14.15 10.31
C LEU A 42 -2.17 -15.61 10.70
N VAL A 43 -1.16 -16.48 10.75
CA VAL A 43 -1.30 -17.83 11.31
C VAL A 43 -1.64 -17.75 12.80
N ALA A 44 -0.90 -16.89 13.53
CA ALA A 44 -1.09 -16.71 14.97
C ALA A 44 -2.42 -16.03 15.32
N TRP A 45 -3.05 -15.33 14.38
CA TRP A 45 -4.35 -14.72 14.59
C TRP A 45 -5.42 -15.80 14.82
N SER A 46 -6.05 -15.74 15.98
CA SER A 46 -7.24 -16.54 16.34
C SER A 46 -8.43 -15.63 16.48
N ASN A 47 -9.56 -15.99 15.86
CA ASN A 47 -10.80 -15.23 15.98
C ASN A 47 -11.39 -15.36 17.39
N PRO A 48 -11.40 -14.29 18.22
CA PRO A 48 -11.84 -14.39 19.61
C PRO A 48 -13.37 -14.51 19.75
N SER A 49 -14.12 -14.21 18.69
CA SER A 49 -15.58 -14.05 18.73
C SER A 49 -16.32 -15.00 17.79
N ASP A 50 -15.62 -15.95 17.17
CA ASP A 50 -16.15 -16.86 16.13
C ASP A 50 -16.95 -16.13 15.03
N THR A 51 -16.54 -14.90 14.73
CA THR A 51 -17.18 -14.08 13.70
C THR A 51 -16.84 -14.60 12.31
N SER A 52 -17.78 -14.46 11.37
CA SER A 52 -17.58 -14.78 9.96
C SER A 52 -16.58 -13.81 9.31
N ASP A 53 -16.32 -13.99 8.03
CA ASP A 53 -15.60 -13.07 7.15
C ASP A 53 -16.55 -12.52 6.07
N TYR A 54 -16.00 -11.77 5.13
CA TYR A 54 -16.68 -11.24 3.94
C TYR A 54 -15.84 -11.43 2.67
N LEU A 55 -15.14 -12.56 2.53
CA LEU A 55 -14.32 -12.85 1.35
C LEU A 55 -15.14 -12.86 0.06
N ASP A 56 -16.42 -13.18 0.11
CA ASP A 56 -17.39 -13.12 -0.98
C ASP A 56 -17.56 -11.70 -1.56
N GLN A 57 -17.21 -10.67 -0.77
CA GLN A 57 -17.20 -9.26 -1.18
C GLN A 57 -15.84 -8.80 -1.72
N VAL A 58 -14.82 -9.66 -1.67
CA VAL A 58 -13.47 -9.36 -2.17
C VAL A 58 -13.30 -9.95 -3.56
N SER A 59 -13.12 -9.09 -4.54
CA SER A 59 -12.98 -9.50 -5.94
C SER A 59 -11.52 -9.85 -6.26
N PRO A 60 -11.25 -11.01 -6.86
CA PRO A 60 -9.94 -11.28 -7.46
C PRO A 60 -9.70 -10.37 -8.66
N THR A 61 -8.45 -10.09 -8.93
CA THR A 61 -7.98 -9.37 -10.11
C THR A 61 -7.50 -10.34 -11.19
N GLU A 62 -6.99 -9.85 -12.30
CA GLU A 62 -6.35 -10.66 -13.35
C GLU A 62 -5.14 -11.48 -12.86
N VAL A 63 -4.51 -11.03 -11.75
CA VAL A 63 -3.40 -11.73 -11.12
C VAL A 63 -3.83 -12.57 -9.90
N GLY A 64 -5.13 -12.79 -9.72
CA GLY A 64 -5.71 -13.42 -8.54
C GLY A 64 -5.88 -12.41 -7.39
N TYR A 65 -5.73 -12.86 -6.15
CA TYR A 65 -5.85 -11.96 -5.00
C TYR A 65 -4.58 -11.16 -4.79
N LEU A 66 -4.73 -9.86 -4.47
CA LEU A 66 -3.60 -8.95 -4.22
C LEU A 66 -3.02 -9.22 -2.83
N SER A 67 -2.09 -10.14 -2.74
CA SER A 67 -1.40 -10.46 -1.48
C SER A 67 0.11 -10.25 -1.61
N TRP A 68 0.72 -9.75 -0.54
CA TRP A 68 2.17 -9.57 -0.48
C TRP A 68 2.89 -10.89 -0.30
N SER A 69 3.98 -11.06 -1.02
CA SER A 69 4.79 -12.28 -0.99
C SER A 69 6.11 -12.11 -0.23
N THR A 70 6.48 -10.87 0.06
CA THR A 70 7.75 -10.50 0.72
C THR A 70 7.46 -9.62 1.93
N PHE A 71 8.11 -9.93 3.05
CA PHE A 71 7.97 -9.21 4.31
C PHE A 71 9.35 -8.84 4.87
N PRO A 72 9.45 -7.73 5.63
CA PRO A 72 8.39 -6.75 5.89
C PRO A 72 8.03 -5.95 4.63
N ILE A 73 6.75 -5.50 4.53
CA ILE A 73 6.27 -4.61 3.48
C ILE A 73 6.87 -3.22 3.73
N LYS A 74 7.47 -2.63 2.72
CA LYS A 74 8.09 -1.30 2.80
C LYS A 74 7.06 -0.23 2.54
N ILE A 75 6.88 0.70 3.49
CA ILE A 75 5.90 1.77 3.36
C ILE A 75 6.56 3.14 3.41
N TYR A 76 6.25 3.97 2.44
CA TYR A 76 6.59 5.39 2.44
C TYR A 76 5.37 6.21 2.80
N VAL A 77 5.51 7.08 3.81
CA VAL A 77 4.51 8.08 4.17
C VAL A 77 5.10 9.44 3.86
N GLU A 78 4.43 10.22 3.00
CA GLU A 78 4.88 11.54 2.62
C GLU A 78 5.03 12.44 3.86
N GLN A 79 6.26 12.93 4.08
CA GLN A 79 6.60 13.79 5.20
C GLN A 79 6.43 15.26 4.83
N PRO A 80 6.09 16.14 5.79
CA PRO A 80 6.14 17.57 5.56
C PRO A 80 7.58 18.00 5.25
N GLN A 81 7.76 18.87 4.27
CA GLN A 81 9.06 19.50 4.04
C GLN A 81 9.37 20.42 5.21
N GLU A 82 10.58 20.28 5.77
CA GLU A 82 11.06 21.10 6.88
C GLU A 82 11.07 22.57 6.47
N SER A 83 10.23 23.40 7.03
CA SER A 83 10.44 24.85 7.17
C SER A 83 9.21 25.70 7.55
N LEU A 84 8.34 25.28 8.47
CA LEU A 84 7.32 26.21 8.99
C LEU A 84 7.12 26.06 10.52
N PRO A 85 7.05 27.19 11.28
CA PRO A 85 7.01 27.17 12.75
C PRO A 85 5.62 26.92 13.37
N GLN A 86 4.66 26.43 12.63
CA GLN A 86 3.34 26.08 13.16
C GLN A 86 3.23 24.56 13.32
N VAL A 87 2.54 24.11 14.38
CA VAL A 87 2.10 22.70 14.55
C VAL A 87 1.24 22.39 13.33
N ASP A 88 1.91 21.93 12.30
CA ASP A 88 1.41 21.95 10.95
C ASP A 88 0.42 20.79 10.83
N ARG A 89 -0.75 21.03 10.29
CA ARG A 89 -1.71 20.01 9.86
C ARG A 89 -1.04 18.89 9.04
N ARG A 90 0.12 19.17 8.46
CA ARG A 90 0.94 18.19 7.73
C ARG A 90 1.57 17.19 8.68
N VAL A 91 2.11 17.62 9.81
CA VAL A 91 2.66 16.75 10.85
C VAL A 91 1.54 15.88 11.43
N GLN A 92 0.39 16.47 11.73
CA GLN A 92 -0.78 15.74 12.23
C GLN A 92 -1.29 14.72 11.22
N TRP A 93 -1.28 15.05 9.93
CA TRP A 93 -1.61 14.13 8.85
C TRP A 93 -0.65 12.92 8.85
N ALA A 94 0.65 13.15 8.89
CA ALA A 94 1.64 12.07 8.90
C ALA A 94 1.50 11.19 10.16
N ILE A 95 1.28 11.79 11.34
CA ILE A 95 1.03 11.06 12.59
C ILE A 95 -0.20 10.16 12.47
N SER A 96 -1.31 10.66 11.92
CA SER A 96 -2.54 9.88 11.76
C SER A 96 -2.33 8.68 10.82
N VAL A 97 -1.59 8.87 9.72
CA VAL A 97 -1.24 7.78 8.80
C VAL A 97 -0.32 6.76 9.47
N LEU A 98 0.73 7.21 10.17
CA LEU A 98 1.66 6.30 10.87
C LEU A 98 0.95 5.49 11.97
N ARG A 99 -0.03 6.07 12.67
CA ARG A 99 -0.86 5.33 13.63
C ARG A 99 -1.67 4.22 12.93
N ALA A 100 -2.22 4.48 11.75
CA ALA A 100 -2.94 3.49 10.97
C ALA A 100 -2.00 2.35 10.49
N VAL A 101 -0.78 2.70 10.04
CA VAL A 101 0.29 1.72 9.72
C VAL A 101 0.60 0.86 10.95
N GLN A 102 0.78 1.47 12.11
CA GLN A 102 1.06 0.77 13.37
C GLN A 102 -0.05 -0.24 13.71
N ALA A 103 -1.32 0.13 13.52
CA ALA A 103 -2.45 -0.75 13.80
C ALA A 103 -2.43 -2.02 12.92
N TRP A 104 -2.17 -1.88 11.61
CA TRP A 104 -2.05 -3.02 10.70
C TRP A 104 -0.75 -3.81 10.87
N ASN A 105 0.33 -3.17 11.34
CA ASN A 105 1.64 -3.81 11.56
C ASN A 105 1.58 -4.96 12.57
N ALA A 106 0.57 -4.98 13.43
CA ALA A 106 0.32 -6.09 14.35
C ALA A 106 -0.04 -7.41 13.63
N TYR A 107 -0.47 -7.35 12.38
CA TYR A 107 -0.96 -8.50 11.61
C TYR A 107 -0.12 -8.81 10.36
N LEU A 108 0.44 -7.79 9.73
CA LEU A 108 1.37 -7.93 8.61
C LEU A 108 2.57 -7.00 8.83
N PRO A 109 3.80 -7.54 8.89
CA PRO A 109 4.98 -6.75 9.18
C PRO A 109 5.21 -5.66 8.13
N MET A 110 5.30 -4.41 8.58
CA MET A 110 5.61 -3.24 7.75
C MET A 110 6.79 -2.46 8.33
N ILE A 111 7.63 -1.89 7.47
CA ILE A 111 8.72 -0.99 7.86
C ILE A 111 8.65 0.32 7.06
N PRO A 112 8.87 1.47 7.72
CA PRO A 112 8.96 2.74 7.02
C PRO A 112 10.24 2.82 6.18
N VAL A 113 10.15 3.47 5.02
CA VAL A 113 11.30 3.82 4.17
C VAL A 113 11.30 5.33 3.89
N ALA A 114 12.50 5.90 3.71
CA ALA A 114 12.66 7.34 3.53
C ALA A 114 12.37 7.81 2.10
N GLN A 115 12.41 6.92 1.12
CA GLN A 115 12.27 7.25 -0.30
C GLN A 115 11.11 6.47 -0.91
N PRO A 116 10.22 7.11 -1.68
CA PRO A 116 9.07 6.45 -2.28
C PRO A 116 9.46 5.38 -3.31
N GLU A 117 10.64 5.50 -3.93
CA GLU A 117 11.15 4.54 -4.91
C GLU A 117 11.46 3.17 -4.29
N LEU A 118 11.75 3.15 -2.99
CA LEU A 118 12.04 1.93 -2.23
C LEU A 118 10.79 1.28 -1.62
N ALA A 119 9.62 1.95 -1.73
CA ALA A 119 8.40 1.52 -1.08
C ALA A 119 7.58 0.54 -1.93
N ASP A 120 6.95 -0.40 -1.25
CA ASP A 120 5.90 -1.27 -1.76
C ASP A 120 4.53 -0.57 -1.68
N ILE A 121 4.31 0.21 -0.60
CA ILE A 121 3.12 1.06 -0.41
C ILE A 121 3.57 2.51 -0.27
N ILE A 122 2.98 3.40 -1.08
CA ILE A 122 3.27 4.84 -1.07
C ILE A 122 2.03 5.57 -0.61
N VAL A 123 2.10 6.30 0.51
CA VAL A 123 1.00 7.13 1.00
C VAL A 123 1.28 8.60 0.68
N ARG A 124 0.44 9.20 -0.16
CA ARG A 124 0.54 10.58 -0.63
C ARG A 124 -0.49 11.49 0.03
N ARG A 125 -0.03 12.66 0.43
CA ARG A 125 -0.85 13.73 0.98
C ARG A 125 -1.53 14.52 -0.17
N LYS A 126 -2.46 13.86 -0.85
CA LYS A 126 -3.13 14.38 -2.05
C LYS A 126 -4.58 13.91 -2.11
N ALA A 127 -5.49 14.81 -2.47
CA ALA A 127 -6.87 14.42 -2.77
C ALA A 127 -6.90 13.51 -4.03
N PRO A 128 -7.72 12.45 -4.02
CA PRO A 128 -7.99 11.69 -5.23
C PRO A 128 -8.54 12.60 -6.35
N PRO A 129 -8.20 12.32 -7.62
CA PRO A 129 -8.75 13.08 -8.73
C PRO A 129 -10.27 12.92 -8.83
N LEU A 130 -10.94 13.97 -9.21
CA LEU A 130 -12.36 13.89 -9.55
C LEU A 130 -12.53 12.96 -10.74
N ARG A 131 -13.35 11.94 -10.60
CA ARG A 131 -13.78 11.16 -11.77
C ARG A 131 -14.79 11.99 -12.56
N SER A 132 -14.38 12.49 -13.72
CA SER A 132 -15.32 12.94 -14.72
C SER A 132 -16.11 11.73 -15.22
N LEU A 133 -17.39 11.64 -14.85
CA LEU A 133 -18.28 10.72 -15.50
C LEU A 133 -18.44 11.20 -16.95
N PRO A 134 -18.26 10.35 -17.96
CA PRO A 134 -18.63 10.70 -19.33
C PRO A 134 -20.17 10.68 -19.41
N SER A 135 -20.79 11.80 -19.09
CA SER A 135 -22.23 11.96 -19.30
C SER A 135 -22.45 13.06 -20.35
N ARG A 136 -22.76 12.61 -21.55
CA ARG A 136 -23.23 13.47 -22.65
C ARG A 136 -24.73 13.81 -22.57
N THR A 137 -25.48 13.31 -21.60
CA THR A 137 -26.95 13.32 -21.66
C THR A 137 -27.71 13.61 -20.36
N GLN A 138 -27.01 13.94 -19.24
CA GLN A 138 -27.71 14.36 -18.03
C GLN A 138 -27.14 15.67 -17.48
N PRO A 139 -28.01 16.59 -17.01
CA PRO A 139 -27.54 17.79 -16.32
C PRO A 139 -26.73 17.41 -15.08
N PRO A 140 -25.74 18.22 -14.68
CA PRO A 140 -24.88 17.89 -13.54
C PRO A 140 -25.73 17.78 -12.28
N THR A 141 -25.91 16.57 -11.78
CA THR A 141 -26.47 16.35 -10.44
C THR A 141 -25.50 16.89 -9.41
N PRO A 142 -25.96 17.65 -8.39
CA PRO A 142 -25.08 18.29 -7.41
C PRO A 142 -24.60 17.31 -6.35
N ALA A 143 -23.84 16.30 -6.71
CA ALA A 143 -23.05 15.48 -5.77
C ALA A 143 -22.08 14.54 -6.49
N GLN A 144 -21.10 15.08 -7.18
CA GLN A 144 -19.85 14.37 -7.28
C GLN A 144 -19.24 14.37 -5.86
N ARG A 145 -19.50 13.31 -5.10
CA ARG A 145 -18.87 13.14 -3.79
C ARG A 145 -17.38 13.10 -4.02
N VAL A 146 -16.69 14.15 -3.59
CA VAL A 146 -15.24 14.21 -3.58
C VAL A 146 -14.78 13.04 -2.71
N ARG A 147 -14.09 12.08 -3.30
CA ARG A 147 -13.54 10.97 -2.55
C ARG A 147 -12.52 11.51 -1.55
N SER A 148 -12.64 11.09 -0.31
CA SER A 148 -11.73 11.48 0.75
C SER A 148 -10.39 10.76 0.65
N ALA A 149 -10.38 9.55 0.05
CA ALA A 149 -9.22 8.70 -0.12
C ALA A 149 -9.39 7.75 -1.31
N GLU A 150 -8.30 7.18 -1.79
CA GLU A 150 -8.30 6.16 -2.86
C GLU A 150 -7.00 5.37 -2.83
N THR A 151 -7.12 4.03 -2.87
CA THR A 151 -5.99 3.13 -3.08
C THR A 151 -5.97 2.66 -4.54
N ARG A 152 -4.78 2.65 -5.13
CA ARG A 152 -4.49 2.14 -6.47
C ARG A 152 -3.35 1.15 -6.41
N TYR A 153 -3.34 0.19 -7.31
CA TYR A 153 -2.19 -0.68 -7.51
C TYR A 153 -1.68 -0.59 -8.95
N GLU A 154 -0.42 -0.88 -9.12
CA GLU A 154 0.24 -1.09 -10.40
C GLU A 154 1.00 -2.41 -10.36
N LEU A 155 1.00 -3.12 -11.48
CA LEU A 155 1.74 -4.37 -11.65
C LEU A 155 3.05 -4.07 -12.36
N TYR A 156 4.12 -4.73 -11.93
CA TYR A 156 5.42 -4.58 -12.56
C TYR A 156 6.25 -5.86 -12.44
N THR A 157 7.29 -5.94 -13.25
CA THR A 157 8.28 -7.01 -13.15
C THR A 157 9.41 -6.56 -12.24
N GLN A 158 9.65 -7.30 -11.17
CA GLN A 158 10.79 -7.12 -10.27
C GLN A 158 11.86 -8.16 -10.56
N ARG A 159 13.11 -7.73 -10.76
CA ARG A 159 14.25 -8.61 -10.94
C ARG A 159 14.99 -8.83 -9.63
N ASP A 160 15.23 -10.09 -9.30
CA ASP A 160 16.20 -10.49 -8.27
C ASP A 160 17.56 -10.70 -8.95
N GLU A 161 18.44 -9.73 -8.80
CA GLU A 161 19.77 -9.77 -9.44
C GLU A 161 20.64 -10.92 -8.93
N ARG A 162 20.46 -11.35 -7.68
CA ARG A 162 21.23 -12.46 -7.08
C ARG A 162 20.88 -13.80 -7.69
N ARG A 163 19.60 -13.99 -8.01
CA ARG A 163 19.08 -15.24 -8.59
C ARG A 163 18.90 -15.18 -10.09
N SER A 164 19.05 -13.97 -10.69
CA SER A 164 18.74 -13.71 -12.10
C SER A 164 17.31 -14.10 -12.51
N ILE A 165 16.37 -14.03 -11.56
CA ILE A 165 14.97 -14.39 -11.76
C ILE A 165 14.11 -13.12 -11.71
N SER A 166 13.13 -13.02 -12.60
CA SER A 166 12.13 -11.96 -12.59
C SER A 166 10.82 -12.47 -12.01
N TYR A 167 10.17 -11.65 -11.19
CA TYR A 167 8.90 -11.96 -10.51
C TYR A 167 7.83 -10.96 -10.92
N LEU A 168 6.58 -11.41 -10.94
CA LEU A 168 5.46 -10.49 -10.99
C LEU A 168 5.26 -9.86 -9.61
N ALA A 169 5.28 -8.56 -9.55
CA ALA A 169 5.11 -7.78 -8.32
C ALA A 169 4.04 -6.71 -8.49
N HIS A 170 3.59 -6.14 -7.39
CA HIS A 170 2.71 -4.98 -7.39
C HIS A 170 3.21 -3.92 -6.42
N ARG A 171 2.78 -2.69 -6.63
CA ARG A 171 2.98 -1.55 -5.76
C ARG A 171 1.64 -0.88 -5.53
N CYS A 172 1.38 -0.43 -4.30
CA CYS A 172 0.17 0.33 -3.99
C CYS A 172 0.50 1.81 -3.79
N THR A 173 -0.39 2.68 -4.28
CA THR A 173 -0.37 4.11 -3.98
C THR A 173 -1.69 4.50 -3.33
N ILE A 174 -1.61 5.07 -2.13
CA ILE A 174 -2.74 5.59 -1.37
C ILE A 174 -2.74 7.11 -1.48
N LEU A 175 -3.84 7.68 -1.96
CA LEU A 175 -4.09 9.11 -1.99
C LEU A 175 -5.03 9.46 -0.83
N LEU A 176 -4.59 10.29 0.11
CA LEU A 176 -5.38 10.74 1.25
C LEU A 176 -5.54 12.27 1.21
N ASN A 177 -6.80 12.72 1.11
CA ASN A 177 -7.12 14.14 1.10
C ASN A 177 -6.67 14.81 2.41
N PRO A 178 -5.77 15.82 2.35
CA PRO A 178 -5.25 16.49 3.56
C PRO A 178 -6.24 17.40 4.26
N SER A 179 -7.40 17.67 3.67
CA SER A 179 -8.39 18.60 4.21
C SER A 179 -9.40 17.94 5.16
N GLN A 180 -9.23 16.65 5.46
CA GLN A 180 -10.09 15.93 6.40
C GLN A 180 -9.77 16.30 7.85
N ALA A 181 -10.77 16.20 8.74
CA ALA A 181 -10.52 16.22 10.17
C ALA A 181 -9.75 14.96 10.61
N ASP A 182 -8.95 15.07 11.67
CA ASP A 182 -7.98 14.04 12.10
C ASP A 182 -8.61 12.66 12.34
N ALA A 183 -9.80 12.61 12.95
CA ALA A 183 -10.51 11.36 13.20
C ALA A 183 -10.89 10.64 11.88
N TYR A 184 -11.39 11.40 10.91
CA TYR A 184 -11.73 10.88 9.59
C TYR A 184 -10.50 10.52 8.77
N LEU A 185 -9.40 11.26 8.93
CA LEU A 185 -8.13 10.96 8.27
C LEU A 185 -7.55 9.63 8.75
N TYR A 186 -7.55 9.39 10.07
CA TYR A 186 -7.10 8.12 10.64
C TYR A 186 -7.96 6.95 10.15
N ALA A 187 -9.28 7.11 10.15
CA ALA A 187 -10.21 6.11 9.65
C ALA A 187 -9.99 5.81 8.16
N ALA A 188 -9.86 6.85 7.34
CA ALA A 188 -9.56 6.70 5.92
C ALA A 188 -8.22 5.99 5.70
N ALA A 189 -7.18 6.34 6.47
CA ALA A 189 -5.88 5.68 6.39
C ALA A 189 -5.95 4.19 6.75
N LEU A 190 -6.70 3.82 7.80
CA LEU A 190 -6.95 2.42 8.17
C LEU A 190 -7.65 1.66 7.04
N HIS A 191 -8.70 2.24 6.47
CA HIS A 191 -9.47 1.66 5.37
C HIS A 191 -8.61 1.44 4.13
N GLU A 192 -7.93 2.48 3.67
CA GLU A 192 -7.09 2.41 2.47
C GLU A 192 -5.90 1.46 2.63
N LEU A 193 -5.34 1.36 3.84
CA LEU A 193 -4.32 0.36 4.15
C LEU A 193 -4.90 -1.06 4.05
N GLY A 194 -6.14 -1.29 4.48
CA GLY A 194 -6.81 -2.58 4.29
C GLY A 194 -6.85 -3.01 2.83
N HIS A 195 -7.17 -2.08 1.90
CA HIS A 195 -7.09 -2.32 0.47
C HIS A 195 -5.65 -2.62 0.03
N ALA A 196 -4.69 -1.79 0.43
CA ALA A 196 -3.28 -1.97 0.07
C ALA A 196 -2.69 -3.28 0.61
N LEU A 197 -3.25 -3.81 1.71
CA LEU A 197 -2.82 -5.07 2.31
C LEU A 197 -3.52 -6.31 1.72
N GLY A 198 -4.55 -6.12 0.88
CA GLY A 198 -5.14 -7.21 0.10
C GLY A 198 -6.66 -7.33 0.16
N ILE A 199 -7.36 -6.60 1.03
CA ILE A 199 -8.84 -6.63 1.07
C ILE A 199 -9.37 -5.76 -0.08
N TRP A 200 -9.37 -6.30 -1.31
CA TRP A 200 -9.82 -5.58 -2.51
C TRP A 200 -11.34 -5.68 -2.69
N GLY A 201 -12.06 -5.19 -1.68
CA GLY A 201 -13.51 -5.21 -1.54
C GLY A 201 -13.93 -4.48 -0.27
N HIS A 202 -15.23 -4.52 0.07
CA HIS A 202 -15.76 -3.81 1.21
C HIS A 202 -16.64 -4.71 2.08
N SER A 203 -16.61 -4.47 3.39
CA SER A 203 -17.58 -5.10 4.30
C SER A 203 -18.97 -4.49 4.13
N PRO A 204 -20.05 -5.30 4.25
CA PRO A 204 -21.41 -4.81 4.32
C PRO A 204 -21.79 -4.23 5.71
N LEU A 205 -20.94 -4.40 6.75
CA LEU A 205 -21.26 -4.00 8.12
C LEU A 205 -20.51 -2.72 8.54
N PRO A 206 -21.21 -1.72 9.10
CA PRO A 206 -20.61 -0.46 9.53
C PRO A 206 -19.69 -0.59 10.76
N THR A 207 -19.62 -1.76 11.38
CA THR A 207 -18.75 -2.10 12.50
C THR A 207 -17.35 -2.54 12.06
N ASP A 208 -17.14 -2.75 10.76
CA ASP A 208 -15.87 -3.16 10.17
C ASP A 208 -15.18 -1.94 9.56
N ILE A 209 -13.84 -1.84 9.68
CA ILE A 209 -13.11 -0.71 9.09
C ILE A 209 -13.20 -0.69 7.57
N MET A 210 -13.37 -1.86 6.93
CA MET A 210 -13.54 -1.97 5.50
C MET A 210 -14.98 -1.73 5.01
N TYR A 211 -15.85 -1.13 5.84
CA TYR A 211 -17.19 -0.74 5.40
C TYR A 211 -17.11 0.27 4.25
N PHE A 212 -17.99 0.12 3.24
CA PHE A 212 -17.92 0.90 1.98
C PHE A 212 -18.19 2.41 2.13
N SER A 213 -18.62 2.88 3.29
CA SER A 213 -18.95 4.28 3.54
C SER A 213 -18.35 4.76 4.85
N GLN A 214 -18.01 6.04 4.88
CA GLN A 214 -17.51 6.67 6.09
C GLN A 214 -18.61 6.75 7.16
N VAL A 215 -18.30 6.29 8.37
CA VAL A 215 -19.18 6.37 9.53
C VAL A 215 -18.70 7.48 10.48
N ARG A 216 -19.63 8.00 11.30
CA ARG A 216 -19.32 9.09 12.23
C ARG A 216 -18.25 8.68 13.23
N ASP A 217 -18.43 7.51 13.84
CA ASP A 217 -17.48 6.92 14.80
C ASP A 217 -16.80 5.75 14.10
N SER A 218 -15.56 5.99 13.64
CA SER A 218 -14.82 4.96 12.90
C SER A 218 -14.52 3.75 13.78
N PRO A 219 -14.89 2.54 13.34
CA PRO A 219 -14.54 1.33 14.06
C PRO A 219 -13.02 1.08 13.98
N PRO A 220 -12.46 0.30 14.93
CA PRO A 220 -11.13 -0.27 14.78
C PRO A 220 -11.14 -1.35 13.68
N ILE A 221 -9.96 -1.90 13.38
CA ILE A 221 -9.85 -3.14 12.58
C ILE A 221 -10.64 -4.23 13.32
N SER A 222 -11.66 -4.78 12.69
CA SER A 222 -12.55 -5.75 13.30
C SER A 222 -11.99 -7.19 13.17
N PRO A 223 -12.45 -8.14 14.00
CA PRO A 223 -12.16 -9.55 13.79
C PRO A 223 -12.57 -10.05 12.40
N ARG A 224 -13.65 -9.51 11.82
CA ARG A 224 -14.10 -9.86 10.46
C ARG A 224 -13.14 -9.35 9.38
N ASP A 225 -12.57 -8.14 9.54
CA ASP A 225 -11.54 -7.62 8.64
C ASP A 225 -10.32 -8.55 8.65
N LEU A 226 -9.90 -9.01 9.82
CA LEU A 226 -8.75 -9.90 9.98
C LEU A 226 -9.02 -11.32 9.45
N ASN A 227 -10.22 -11.86 9.66
CA ASN A 227 -10.62 -13.13 9.07
C ASN A 227 -10.61 -13.04 7.55
N THR A 228 -11.16 -11.95 6.99
CA THR A 228 -11.17 -11.71 5.55
C THR A 228 -9.73 -11.59 5.01
N LEU A 229 -8.87 -10.81 5.68
CA LEU A 229 -7.46 -10.68 5.30
C LEU A 229 -6.76 -12.04 5.32
N LYS A 230 -6.93 -12.83 6.38
CA LYS A 230 -6.35 -14.17 6.50
C LYS A 230 -6.81 -15.08 5.35
N ARG A 231 -8.11 -15.03 5.00
CA ARG A 231 -8.64 -15.78 3.86
C ARG A 231 -8.14 -15.30 2.52
N VAL A 232 -7.94 -13.99 2.33
CA VAL A 232 -7.32 -13.43 1.12
C VAL A 232 -5.91 -14.01 0.92
N TYR A 233 -5.10 -14.08 1.98
CA TYR A 233 -3.75 -14.64 1.91
C TYR A 233 -3.71 -16.17 1.69
N ALA A 234 -4.79 -16.87 1.95
CA ALA A 234 -4.94 -18.29 1.62
C ALA A 234 -5.33 -18.53 0.15
N GLN A 235 -5.76 -17.48 -0.57
CA GLN A 235 -6.18 -17.59 -1.96
C GLN A 235 -5.00 -17.63 -2.93
N PRO A 236 -5.20 -18.20 -4.14
CA PRO A 236 -4.15 -18.23 -5.16
C PRO A 236 -3.91 -16.84 -5.75
N THR A 237 -2.65 -16.56 -6.04
CA THR A 237 -2.17 -15.34 -6.70
C THR A 237 -1.04 -15.66 -7.68
N ARG A 238 -0.85 -14.77 -8.66
CA ARG A 238 0.30 -14.79 -9.57
C ARG A 238 1.46 -13.95 -9.05
N LEU A 239 1.20 -13.10 -8.04
CA LEU A 239 2.17 -12.16 -7.50
C LEU A 239 3.31 -12.89 -6.76
N GLY A 240 4.54 -12.39 -6.93
CA GLY A 240 5.76 -12.91 -6.29
C GLY A 240 6.15 -14.31 -6.73
N TRP A 241 5.59 -14.84 -7.82
CA TRP A 241 6.06 -16.04 -8.49
C TRP A 241 6.94 -15.68 -9.68
N PRO A 242 7.93 -16.54 -10.01
CA PRO A 242 8.79 -16.31 -11.16
C PRO A 242 7.97 -16.20 -12.45
N LEU A 243 8.38 -15.26 -13.30
CA LEU A 243 7.86 -15.22 -14.66
C LEU A 243 8.34 -16.46 -15.44
N PRO A 244 7.52 -17.01 -16.33
CA PRO A 244 7.95 -18.07 -17.25
C PRO A 244 9.18 -17.62 -18.04
N GLU A 245 10.13 -18.51 -18.24
CA GLU A 245 11.23 -18.25 -19.16
C GLU A 245 10.68 -18.12 -20.58
N MET A 246 11.03 -17.03 -21.26
CA MET A 246 10.69 -16.90 -22.67
C MET A 246 11.51 -17.94 -23.45
N THR A 247 10.85 -19.02 -23.87
CA THR A 247 11.42 -19.93 -24.87
C THR A 247 11.67 -19.12 -26.13
N ARG A 248 12.94 -18.94 -26.46
CA ARG A 248 13.40 -18.30 -27.71
C ARG A 248 13.14 -19.24 -28.89
#